data_132ebc77cfca1d53775b842772953326
#
_entry.id   132ebc77cfca1d53775b842772953326
#
_cell.length_a   1.000
_cell.length_b   1.000
_cell.length_c   1.000
_cell.angle_alpha   90.00
_cell.angle_beta   90.00
_cell.angle_gamma   90.00
#
_symmetry.space_group_name_H-M   'P 1'
#
loop_
_entity.id
_entity.type
_entity.pdbx_description
1 polymer ?
#
loop_
_entity_poly.entity_id
_entity_poly.type
_entity_poly.pdbx_seq_one_letter_code
_entity_poly.pdbx_strand_id
1 'polypeptide(L)'
;PAWREAYVDRAARMVLRDRNHPCVLFWSLGNESGFGENHRAMAEAVRSLDGTRPLHYCEAGEDPLVDIVSRMYPEVEDLKREGARTDDGRPFFLCEYAHAMGNGPGNLKEYWDAISQSPRLLGGCVWEWADHGLLAERRDGKFGYAYGGDFGDAPNDGNFCIDGLCWPDRTPHPGLLELKKVYQPVLVEAVDLRKGLVRITNRYAFRNLDETFYATYRVTTEGLRALQRDLELPKGFGPGQTREVELEYPLPIAG
;
A
#
# COMPACT_ATOMS: atom_id res chain seq x y z
N PRO A 1 29.86 14.79 13.54
CA PRO A 1 28.63 15.24 14.16
C PRO A 1 28.30 14.46 15.43
N ALA A 2 27.68 15.13 16.41
CA ALA A 2 27.55 14.64 17.78
C ALA A 2 26.79 13.29 17.93
N TRP A 3 25.87 12.94 17.02
CA TRP A 3 25.05 11.73 17.13
C TRP A 3 25.44 10.61 16.16
N ARG A 4 26.59 10.71 15.49
CA ARG A 4 26.99 9.78 14.41
C ARG A 4 26.95 8.31 14.85
N GLU A 5 27.54 8.00 16.01
CA GLU A 5 27.59 6.62 16.51
C GLU A 5 26.20 6.05 16.79
N ALA A 6 25.29 6.86 17.36
CA ALA A 6 23.92 6.44 17.63
C ALA A 6 23.12 6.18 16.34
N TYR A 7 23.34 6.99 15.30
CA TYR A 7 22.73 6.76 13.97
C TYR A 7 23.24 5.46 13.36
N VAL A 8 24.55 5.26 13.33
CA VAL A 8 25.19 4.06 12.78
C VAL A 8 24.77 2.80 13.54
N ASP A 9 24.75 2.84 14.88
CA ASP A 9 24.33 1.69 15.71
C ASP A 9 22.89 1.25 15.39
N ARG A 10 21.94 2.18 15.26
CA ARG A 10 20.56 1.86 14.90
C ARG A 10 20.45 1.19 13.53
N ALA A 11 21.14 1.75 12.54
CA ALA A 11 21.16 1.20 11.19
C ALA A 11 21.78 -0.21 11.17
N ALA A 12 22.90 -0.39 11.82
CA ALA A 12 23.59 -1.67 11.90
C ALA A 12 22.73 -2.74 12.59
N ARG A 13 22.08 -2.42 13.72
CA ARG A 13 21.18 -3.34 14.42
C ARG A 13 19.99 -3.72 13.57
N MET A 14 19.37 -2.80 12.85
CA MET A 14 18.28 -3.07 11.93
C MET A 14 18.71 -4.09 10.87
N VAL A 15 19.80 -3.84 10.18
CA VAL A 15 20.29 -4.72 9.12
C VAL A 15 20.67 -6.09 9.67
N LEU A 16 21.43 -6.16 10.77
CA LEU A 16 21.86 -7.43 11.36
C LEU A 16 20.68 -8.29 11.84
N ARG A 17 19.61 -7.66 12.37
CA ARG A 17 18.41 -8.35 12.79
C ARG A 17 17.61 -8.88 11.60
N ASP A 18 17.43 -8.07 10.55
CA ASP A 18 16.38 -8.28 9.55
C ASP A 18 16.88 -8.73 8.17
N ARG A 19 18.19 -8.74 7.90
CA ARG A 19 18.74 -9.10 6.57
C ARG A 19 18.40 -10.52 6.09
N ASN A 20 18.05 -11.43 7.00
CA ASN A 20 17.65 -12.79 6.66
C ASN A 20 16.13 -12.92 6.38
N HIS A 21 15.38 -11.83 6.44
CA HIS A 21 13.96 -11.82 6.11
C HIS A 21 13.76 -11.46 4.63
N PRO A 22 13.28 -12.39 3.78
CA PRO A 22 13.12 -12.15 2.35
C PRO A 22 12.03 -11.12 2.02
N CYS A 23 11.15 -10.80 2.96
CA CYS A 23 10.13 -9.75 2.82
C CYS A 23 10.70 -8.33 2.92
N VAL A 24 11.93 -8.15 3.44
CA VAL A 24 12.62 -6.86 3.42
C VAL A 24 13.18 -6.63 2.04
N LEU A 25 12.65 -5.64 1.32
CA LEU A 25 13.01 -5.35 -0.07
C LEU A 25 14.09 -4.28 -0.19
N PHE A 26 14.08 -3.30 0.70
CA PHE A 26 15.07 -2.20 0.75
C PHE A 26 15.23 -1.70 2.18
N TRP A 27 16.33 -0.97 2.44
CA TRP A 27 16.61 -0.37 3.74
C TRP A 27 16.27 1.12 3.73
N SER A 28 15.51 1.57 4.72
CA SER A 28 15.24 2.99 4.95
C SER A 28 16.08 3.53 6.10
N LEU A 29 16.68 4.72 5.91
CA LEU A 29 17.58 5.33 6.89
C LEU A 29 16.84 6.10 7.98
N GLY A 30 15.53 6.17 7.97
CA GLY A 30 14.74 6.85 8.99
C GLY A 30 13.54 7.59 8.44
N ASN A 31 12.99 8.48 9.27
CA ASN A 31 11.82 9.29 8.97
C ASN A 31 11.98 10.69 9.58
N GLU A 32 11.70 11.74 8.78
CA GLU A 32 11.56 13.15 9.20
C GLU A 32 12.63 13.66 10.18
N SER A 33 13.88 13.34 9.93
CA SER A 33 15.00 13.70 10.82
C SER A 33 16.09 14.57 10.16
N GLY A 34 15.72 15.27 9.09
CA GLY A 34 16.62 16.04 8.25
C GLY A 34 17.57 15.16 7.43
N PHE A 35 18.46 15.76 6.67
CA PHE A 35 19.45 15.03 5.88
C PHE A 35 20.84 15.62 6.07
N GLY A 36 21.85 14.78 6.31
CA GLY A 36 23.22 15.22 6.54
C GLY A 36 24.21 14.09 6.77
N GLU A 37 25.38 14.45 7.30
CA GLU A 37 26.54 13.56 7.46
C GLU A 37 26.26 12.29 8.30
N ASN A 38 25.33 12.35 9.25
CA ASN A 38 24.96 11.18 10.01
C ASN A 38 24.24 10.14 9.14
N HIS A 39 23.37 10.59 8.22
CA HIS A 39 22.68 9.70 7.27
C HIS A 39 23.66 9.11 6.24
N ARG A 40 24.69 9.87 5.82
CA ARG A 40 25.77 9.34 4.97
C ARG A 40 26.53 8.22 5.67
N ALA A 41 26.86 8.41 6.95
CA ALA A 41 27.51 7.38 7.75
C ALA A 41 26.60 6.14 7.98
N MET A 42 25.28 6.35 8.15
CA MET A 42 24.33 5.23 8.20
C MET A 42 24.33 4.45 6.88
N ALA A 43 24.26 5.14 5.76
CA ALA A 43 24.28 4.52 4.43
C ALA A 43 25.53 3.66 4.21
N GLU A 44 26.70 4.18 4.56
CA GLU A 44 27.96 3.43 4.52
C GLU A 44 27.90 2.15 5.37
N ALA A 45 27.40 2.26 6.60
CA ALA A 45 27.26 1.12 7.51
C ALA A 45 26.26 0.07 6.96
N VAL A 46 25.11 0.50 6.45
CA VAL A 46 24.12 -0.40 5.85
C VAL A 46 24.73 -1.13 4.65
N ARG A 47 25.35 -0.41 3.71
CA ARG A 47 25.96 -1.02 2.51
C ARG A 47 27.11 -1.97 2.83
N SER A 48 27.85 -1.71 3.91
CA SER A 48 28.92 -2.62 4.38
C SER A 48 28.37 -3.94 4.94
N LEU A 49 27.15 -3.95 5.49
CA LEU A 49 26.50 -5.10 6.09
C LEU A 49 25.57 -5.85 5.12
N ASP A 50 24.97 -5.13 4.18
CA ASP A 50 24.14 -5.67 3.12
C ASP A 50 24.19 -4.76 1.88
N GLY A 51 24.98 -5.15 0.92
CA GLY A 51 25.10 -4.48 -0.38
C GLY A 51 24.10 -4.98 -1.44
N THR A 52 23.16 -5.85 -1.07
CA THR A 52 22.22 -6.46 -2.03
C THR A 52 20.90 -5.71 -2.16
N ARG A 53 20.48 -5.01 -1.10
CA ARG A 53 19.21 -4.28 -1.07
C ARG A 53 19.41 -2.79 -1.30
N PRO A 54 18.49 -2.15 -2.06
CA PRO A 54 18.50 -0.70 -2.28
C PRO A 54 18.36 0.10 -0.99
N LEU A 55 18.91 1.32 -1.01
CA LEU A 55 18.74 2.30 0.06
C LEU A 55 17.63 3.30 -0.28
N HIS A 56 16.86 3.62 0.73
CA HIS A 56 15.80 4.61 0.71
C HIS A 56 15.98 5.61 1.87
N TYR A 57 15.68 6.86 1.62
CA TYR A 57 15.42 7.87 2.64
C TYR A 57 14.69 9.06 2.03
N CYS A 58 13.49 9.37 2.54
CA CYS A 58 12.62 10.38 1.93
C CYS A 58 13.29 11.76 1.84
N GLU A 59 13.93 12.21 2.92
CA GLU A 59 14.52 13.54 2.99
C GLU A 59 15.89 13.68 2.28
N ALA A 60 16.40 12.59 1.74
CA ALA A 60 17.53 12.67 0.82
C ALA A 60 17.12 13.22 -0.55
N GLY A 61 15.81 13.24 -0.85
CA GLY A 61 15.32 13.71 -2.14
C GLY A 61 15.97 12.98 -3.31
N GLU A 62 16.64 13.73 -4.18
CA GLU A 62 17.36 13.19 -5.35
C GLU A 62 18.87 12.99 -5.11
N ASP A 63 19.33 13.10 -3.85
CA ASP A 63 20.74 12.86 -3.54
C ASP A 63 21.16 11.45 -4.02
N PRO A 64 22.34 11.31 -4.65
CA PRO A 64 22.82 10.02 -5.17
C PRO A 64 23.13 8.97 -4.08
N LEU A 65 23.00 9.34 -2.81
CA LEU A 65 23.11 8.40 -1.70
C LEU A 65 22.03 7.34 -1.72
N VAL A 66 20.83 7.67 -2.19
CA VAL A 66 19.68 6.77 -2.21
C VAL A 66 19.47 6.15 -3.59
N ASP A 67 19.05 4.90 -3.59
CA ASP A 67 18.75 4.13 -4.80
C ASP A 67 17.27 4.25 -5.20
N ILE A 68 16.42 4.72 -4.27
CA ILE A 68 14.99 4.93 -4.47
C ILE A 68 14.67 6.38 -4.11
N VAL A 69 14.14 7.14 -5.08
CA VAL A 69 13.62 8.49 -4.85
C VAL A 69 12.25 8.39 -4.20
N SER A 70 11.96 9.25 -3.23
CA SER A 70 10.72 9.17 -2.47
C SER A 70 10.18 10.54 -2.09
N ARG A 71 8.87 10.61 -1.90
CA ARG A 71 8.16 11.76 -1.31
C ARG A 71 6.99 11.30 -0.45
N MET A 72 6.65 12.13 0.52
CA MET A 72 5.42 12.05 1.30
C MET A 72 4.34 12.90 0.65
N TYR A 73 3.15 12.38 0.54
CA TYR A 73 1.91 13.07 0.15
C TYR A 73 1.99 13.95 -1.13
N PRO A 74 2.67 13.54 -2.22
CA PRO A 74 2.59 14.31 -3.45
C PRO A 74 1.16 14.26 -4.00
N GLU A 75 0.73 15.31 -4.67
CA GLU A 75 -0.52 15.30 -5.41
C GLU A 75 -0.48 14.28 -6.56
N VAL A 76 -1.64 13.77 -7.00
CA VAL A 76 -1.73 12.80 -8.10
C VAL A 76 -1.06 13.31 -9.37
N GLU A 77 -1.18 14.61 -9.66
CA GLU A 77 -0.55 15.22 -10.83
C GLU A 77 0.98 15.31 -10.70
N ASP A 78 1.50 15.50 -9.49
CA ASP A 78 2.94 15.41 -9.22
C ASP A 78 3.46 14.00 -9.45
N LEU A 79 2.70 13.01 -9.00
CA LEU A 79 3.03 11.60 -9.20
C LEU A 79 3.06 11.23 -10.69
N LYS A 80 2.11 11.71 -11.48
CA LYS A 80 2.11 11.52 -12.94
C LYS A 80 3.35 12.15 -13.59
N ARG A 81 3.73 13.36 -13.13
CA ARG A 81 4.96 14.02 -13.61
C ARG A 81 6.22 13.22 -13.27
N GLU A 82 6.30 12.70 -12.04
CA GLU A 82 7.40 11.80 -11.64
C GLU A 82 7.44 10.52 -12.48
N GLY A 83 6.27 9.93 -12.74
CA GLY A 83 6.16 8.73 -13.57
C GLY A 83 6.57 8.93 -15.03
N ALA A 84 6.47 10.16 -15.54
CA ALA A 84 6.86 10.53 -16.91
C ALA A 84 8.34 10.92 -17.05
N ARG A 85 9.09 11.04 -15.96
CA ARG A 85 10.50 11.43 -16.00
C ARG A 85 11.37 10.35 -16.65
N THR A 86 12.32 10.80 -17.47
CA THR A 86 13.31 9.95 -18.17
C THR A 86 14.75 10.34 -17.85
N ASP A 87 14.94 11.41 -17.09
CA ASP A 87 16.24 11.97 -16.70
C ASP A 87 16.85 11.28 -15.46
N ASP A 88 16.04 10.56 -14.68
CA ASP A 88 16.46 9.77 -13.52
C ASP A 88 15.91 8.34 -13.66
N GLY A 89 16.80 7.37 -13.84
CA GLY A 89 16.43 5.96 -13.96
C GLY A 89 16.06 5.27 -12.64
N ARG A 90 16.17 5.97 -11.50
CA ARG A 90 15.81 5.41 -10.20
C ARG A 90 14.30 5.28 -10.04
N PRO A 91 13.81 4.21 -9.38
CA PRO A 91 12.40 4.08 -9.05
C PRO A 91 11.95 5.16 -8.06
N PHE A 92 10.64 5.48 -8.11
CA PHE A 92 9.99 6.43 -7.22
C PHE A 92 8.99 5.72 -6.31
N PHE A 93 9.00 6.06 -5.02
CA PHE A 93 8.19 5.43 -3.99
C PHE A 93 7.46 6.47 -3.13
N LEU A 94 6.18 6.26 -2.87
CA LEU A 94 5.40 7.04 -1.92
C LEU A 94 5.61 6.46 -0.52
N CYS A 95 6.58 6.96 0.24
CA CYS A 95 6.84 6.43 1.58
C CYS A 95 5.66 6.66 2.52
N GLU A 96 4.88 7.73 2.29
CA GLU A 96 3.59 7.99 2.90
C GLU A 96 2.66 8.66 1.87
N TYR A 97 1.40 8.23 1.82
CA TYR A 97 0.38 8.89 1.01
C TYR A 97 -1.03 8.62 1.55
N ALA A 98 -2.02 9.36 1.06
CA ALA A 98 -3.45 9.16 1.35
C ALA A 98 -3.73 9.02 2.86
N HIS A 99 -3.34 10.04 3.65
CA HIS A 99 -3.51 10.10 5.11
C HIS A 99 -4.94 9.71 5.52
N ALA A 100 -5.10 8.68 6.34
CA ALA A 100 -6.39 8.05 6.61
C ALA A 100 -7.20 8.70 7.74
N MET A 101 -6.74 9.81 8.29
CA MET A 101 -7.43 10.53 9.35
C MET A 101 -8.78 11.09 8.89
N GLY A 102 -9.81 10.99 9.74
CA GLY A 102 -11.12 11.57 9.49
C GLY A 102 -11.83 10.95 8.28
N ASN A 103 -12.12 11.75 7.25
CA ASN A 103 -12.73 11.29 6.00
C ASN A 103 -11.73 10.69 4.99
N GLY A 104 -10.45 10.59 5.37
CA GLY A 104 -9.45 9.88 4.57
C GLY A 104 -9.61 8.36 4.60
N PRO A 105 -8.81 7.65 3.81
CA PRO A 105 -7.99 8.15 2.72
C PRO A 105 -8.81 8.49 1.46
N GLY A 106 -8.30 9.41 0.64
CA GLY A 106 -8.93 9.80 -0.63
C GLY A 106 -8.02 9.54 -1.84
N ASN A 107 -8.61 9.62 -3.05
CA ASN A 107 -7.91 9.52 -4.33
C ASN A 107 -7.11 8.21 -4.54
N LEU A 108 -7.44 7.15 -3.80
CA LEU A 108 -6.69 5.88 -3.86
C LEU A 108 -6.64 5.31 -5.27
N LYS A 109 -7.78 5.36 -5.98
CA LYS A 109 -7.86 4.85 -7.36
C LYS A 109 -6.99 5.69 -8.30
N GLU A 110 -7.03 7.01 -8.20
CA GLU A 110 -6.29 7.94 -9.04
C GLU A 110 -4.77 7.78 -8.86
N TYR A 111 -4.31 7.59 -7.63
CA TYR A 111 -2.92 7.24 -7.34
C TYR A 111 -2.51 5.94 -8.04
N TRP A 112 -3.31 4.88 -7.90
CA TRP A 112 -2.98 3.57 -8.44
C TRP A 112 -3.17 3.48 -9.96
N ASP A 113 -4.06 4.27 -10.54
CA ASP A 113 -4.14 4.44 -11.99
C ASP A 113 -2.83 5.06 -12.52
N ALA A 114 -2.27 6.07 -11.84
CA ALA A 114 -0.99 6.66 -12.21
C ALA A 114 0.18 5.66 -12.00
N ILE A 115 0.23 4.99 -10.84
CA ILE A 115 1.28 4.00 -10.52
C ILE A 115 1.30 2.88 -11.56
N SER A 116 0.14 2.34 -11.93
CA SER A 116 0.07 1.23 -12.88
C SER A 116 0.48 1.57 -14.32
N GLN A 117 0.55 2.85 -14.67
CA GLN A 117 0.92 3.33 -16.00
C GLN A 117 2.41 3.61 -16.16
N SER A 118 3.18 3.61 -15.09
CA SER A 118 4.61 3.93 -15.15
C SER A 118 5.47 2.87 -14.45
N PRO A 119 6.45 2.29 -15.15
CA PRO A 119 7.40 1.34 -14.54
C PRO A 119 8.33 2.00 -13.50
N ARG A 120 8.43 3.34 -13.50
CA ARG A 120 9.20 4.09 -12.51
C ARG A 120 8.52 4.12 -11.15
N LEU A 121 7.19 4.06 -11.10
CA LEU A 121 6.42 4.18 -9.86
C LEU A 121 6.27 2.81 -9.19
N LEU A 122 6.90 2.63 -8.03
CA LEU A 122 6.88 1.35 -7.29
C LEU A 122 5.57 1.11 -6.54
N GLY A 123 4.88 2.17 -6.15
CA GLY A 123 3.74 2.12 -5.22
C GLY A 123 3.96 2.97 -4.00
N GLY A 124 3.29 2.65 -2.90
CA GLY A 124 3.42 3.44 -1.67
C GLY A 124 2.78 2.79 -0.45
N CYS A 125 2.99 3.43 0.71
CA CYS A 125 2.40 3.07 1.98
C CYS A 125 1.38 4.12 2.41
N VAL A 126 0.13 3.71 2.60
CA VAL A 126 -0.89 4.59 3.18
C VAL A 126 -0.50 4.91 4.62
N TRP A 127 -0.55 6.13 5.03
CA TRP A 127 -0.44 6.55 6.41
C TRP A 127 -1.83 6.62 7.04
N GLU A 128 -2.17 5.72 7.98
CA GLU A 128 -1.38 4.55 8.35
C GLU A 128 -2.25 3.30 8.58
N TRP A 129 -1.68 2.26 9.17
CA TRP A 129 -2.36 0.97 9.29
C TRP A 129 -3.50 0.96 10.32
N ALA A 130 -3.26 1.49 11.52
CA ALA A 130 -4.23 1.36 12.61
C ALA A 130 -4.21 2.57 13.55
N ASP A 131 -5.39 3.00 13.98
CA ASP A 131 -5.55 4.00 15.03
C ASP A 131 -4.76 3.61 16.30
N HIS A 132 -4.11 4.57 16.93
CA HIS A 132 -3.30 4.37 18.14
C HIS A 132 -4.06 4.55 19.45
N GLY A 133 -5.39 4.37 19.45
CA GLY A 133 -6.20 4.43 20.67
C GLY A 133 -5.92 3.26 21.60
N LEU A 134 -5.89 3.53 22.90
CA LEU A 134 -5.75 2.53 23.96
C LEU A 134 -7.11 2.21 24.57
N LEU A 135 -7.43 0.92 24.74
CA LEU A 135 -8.68 0.53 25.39
C LEU A 135 -8.66 0.96 26.86
N ALA A 136 -9.60 1.80 27.23
CA ALA A 136 -9.74 2.33 28.58
C ALA A 136 -11.20 2.36 29.03
N GLU A 137 -11.43 2.28 30.34
CA GLU A 137 -12.74 2.49 30.93
C GLU A 137 -13.02 4.01 30.99
N ARG A 138 -14.16 4.42 30.46
CA ARG A 138 -14.65 5.81 30.50
C ARG A 138 -15.36 6.12 31.82
N ARG A 139 -15.54 7.38 32.11
CA ARG A 139 -16.21 7.84 33.33
C ARG A 139 -17.65 7.32 33.49
N ASP A 140 -18.28 6.91 32.41
CA ASP A 140 -19.62 6.32 32.37
C ASP A 140 -19.62 4.78 32.57
N GLY A 141 -18.46 4.20 32.92
CA GLY A 141 -18.28 2.76 33.11
C GLY A 141 -18.23 1.93 31.82
N LYS A 142 -18.23 2.59 30.65
CA LYS A 142 -18.11 1.91 29.36
C LYS A 142 -16.65 1.90 28.90
N PHE A 143 -16.30 0.87 28.18
CA PHE A 143 -15.00 0.81 27.52
C PHE A 143 -15.03 1.55 26.18
N GLY A 144 -13.94 2.21 25.86
CA GLY A 144 -13.72 2.90 24.60
C GLY A 144 -12.23 3.14 24.37
N TYR A 145 -11.89 3.61 23.17
CA TYR A 145 -10.51 3.96 22.88
C TYR A 145 -10.22 5.38 23.30
N ALA A 146 -9.20 5.53 24.14
CA ALA A 146 -8.69 6.79 24.64
C ALA A 146 -7.41 7.18 23.88
N TYR A 147 -7.21 8.47 23.66
CA TYR A 147 -6.06 9.05 22.96
C TYR A 147 -5.73 10.44 23.49
N GLY A 148 -4.94 11.22 22.82
CA GLY A 148 -4.36 12.47 23.30
C GLY A 148 -5.28 13.36 24.12
N GLY A 149 -4.88 13.62 25.37
CA GLY A 149 -5.61 14.40 26.37
C GLY A 149 -6.57 13.60 27.25
N ASP A 150 -6.99 12.41 26.86
CA ASP A 150 -7.92 11.58 27.63
C ASP A 150 -7.32 11.06 28.95
N PHE A 151 -6.00 11.00 29.04
CA PHE A 151 -5.24 10.60 30.24
C PHE A 151 -4.85 11.78 31.12
N GLY A 152 -5.30 13.00 30.80
CA GLY A 152 -4.93 14.21 31.51
C GLY A 152 -3.53 14.75 31.10
N ASP A 153 -2.98 14.23 30.04
CA ASP A 153 -1.72 14.66 29.47
C ASP A 153 -1.86 16.03 28.78
N ALA A 154 -0.86 16.91 29.01
CA ALA A 154 -0.77 18.21 28.37
C ALA A 154 0.72 18.63 28.27
N PRO A 155 1.19 19.14 27.11
CA PRO A 155 0.43 19.25 25.84
C PRO A 155 0.13 17.90 25.19
N ASN A 156 -0.86 17.88 24.28
CA ASN A 156 -1.19 16.71 23.46
C ASN A 156 -1.72 17.15 22.08
N ASP A 157 -1.75 16.24 21.11
CA ASP A 157 -2.19 16.50 19.74
C ASP A 157 -3.61 15.96 19.47
N GLY A 158 -4.39 15.66 20.52
CA GLY A 158 -5.78 15.22 20.42
C GLY A 158 -5.91 13.92 19.60
N ASN A 159 -6.72 13.98 18.54
CA ASN A 159 -6.99 12.84 17.67
C ASN A 159 -5.98 12.63 16.53
N PHE A 160 -4.80 13.27 16.56
CA PHE A 160 -3.83 13.17 15.48
C PHE A 160 -3.13 11.80 15.39
N CYS A 161 -3.46 10.88 16.28
CA CYS A 161 -3.05 9.48 16.27
C CYS A 161 -4.22 8.53 15.94
N ILE A 162 -5.37 9.08 15.48
CA ILE A 162 -6.55 8.33 15.02
C ILE A 162 -6.64 8.51 13.50
N ASP A 163 -5.71 7.89 12.81
CA ASP A 163 -5.42 8.07 11.38
C ASP A 163 -5.16 6.74 10.65
N GLY A 164 -5.64 5.65 11.25
CA GLY A 164 -5.49 4.31 10.73
C GLY A 164 -6.52 3.91 9.67
N LEU A 165 -6.15 2.92 8.87
CA LEU A 165 -7.08 2.16 8.00
C LEU A 165 -7.95 1.19 8.80
N CYS A 166 -7.58 0.92 10.05
CA CYS A 166 -8.31 0.09 11.00
C CYS A 166 -8.47 0.79 12.34
N TRP A 167 -9.52 0.41 13.08
CA TRP A 167 -9.64 0.68 14.50
C TRP A 167 -8.47 0.04 15.29
N PRO A 168 -8.25 0.44 16.56
CA PRO A 168 -7.21 -0.17 17.39
C PRO A 168 -7.34 -1.69 17.54
N ASP A 169 -8.56 -2.23 17.49
CA ASP A 169 -8.84 -3.68 17.52
C ASP A 169 -8.69 -4.39 16.16
N ARG A 170 -8.26 -3.65 15.14
CA ARG A 170 -8.10 -4.11 13.75
C ARG A 170 -9.40 -4.30 12.97
N THR A 171 -10.53 -3.86 13.49
CA THR A 171 -11.76 -3.76 12.69
C THR A 171 -11.55 -2.75 11.55
N PRO A 172 -11.88 -3.10 10.30
CA PRO A 172 -11.64 -2.23 9.15
C PRO A 172 -12.45 -0.92 9.19
N HIS A 173 -11.81 0.20 8.88
CA HIS A 173 -12.48 1.40 8.42
C HIS A 173 -12.94 1.26 6.96
N PRO A 174 -13.90 2.07 6.50
CA PRO A 174 -14.32 2.06 5.08
C PRO A 174 -13.16 2.23 4.10
N GLY A 175 -12.16 3.05 4.44
CA GLY A 175 -10.97 3.27 3.63
C GLY A 175 -10.15 2.01 3.36
N LEU A 176 -10.08 1.07 4.31
CA LEU A 176 -9.41 -0.22 4.09
C LEU A 176 -10.15 -1.09 3.07
N LEU A 177 -11.49 -1.05 3.05
CA LEU A 177 -12.27 -1.79 2.08
C LEU A 177 -12.08 -1.24 0.67
N GLU A 178 -12.00 0.10 0.53
CA GLU A 178 -11.66 0.75 -0.73
C GLU A 178 -10.24 0.40 -1.17
N LEU A 179 -9.27 0.48 -0.27
CA LEU A 179 -7.89 0.11 -0.54
C LEU A 179 -7.78 -1.34 -1.03
N LYS A 180 -8.51 -2.28 -0.41
CA LYS A 180 -8.59 -3.67 -0.84
C LYS A 180 -9.05 -3.78 -2.30
N LYS A 181 -10.03 -2.98 -2.71
CA LYS A 181 -10.51 -2.96 -4.09
C LYS A 181 -9.48 -2.39 -5.05
N VAL A 182 -8.83 -1.30 -4.65
CA VAL A 182 -7.81 -0.62 -5.48
C VAL A 182 -6.56 -1.50 -5.66
N TYR A 183 -6.13 -2.17 -4.60
CA TYR A 183 -4.94 -3.02 -4.59
C TYR A 183 -5.15 -4.42 -5.19
N GLN A 184 -6.37 -4.75 -5.60
CA GLN A 184 -6.63 -6.09 -6.14
C GLN A 184 -5.72 -6.40 -7.34
N PRO A 185 -5.03 -7.55 -7.33
CA PRO A 185 -4.11 -7.90 -8.41
C PRO A 185 -4.81 -8.56 -9.60
N VAL A 186 -6.11 -8.81 -9.51
CA VAL A 186 -6.95 -9.32 -10.60
C VAL A 186 -8.04 -8.31 -10.88
N LEU A 187 -7.97 -7.66 -12.04
CA LEU A 187 -9.01 -6.74 -12.48
C LEU A 187 -10.05 -7.49 -13.28
N VAL A 188 -11.33 -7.27 -12.97
CA VAL A 188 -12.46 -7.80 -13.72
C VAL A 188 -13.34 -6.65 -14.20
N GLU A 189 -13.58 -6.59 -15.51
CA GLU A 189 -14.36 -5.55 -16.16
C GLU A 189 -15.49 -6.18 -17.00
N ALA A 190 -16.65 -5.54 -16.98
CA ALA A 190 -17.75 -5.94 -17.86
C ALA A 190 -17.44 -5.58 -19.31
N VAL A 191 -17.65 -6.53 -20.22
CA VAL A 191 -17.58 -6.29 -21.67
C VAL A 191 -19.00 -6.30 -22.26
N ASP A 192 -19.72 -7.40 -22.08
CA ASP A 192 -21.12 -7.54 -22.46
C ASP A 192 -21.82 -8.49 -21.45
N LEU A 193 -22.41 -7.91 -20.42
CA LEU A 193 -23.08 -8.67 -19.37
C LEU A 193 -24.31 -9.43 -19.88
N ARG A 194 -24.93 -9.00 -20.98
CA ARG A 194 -26.05 -9.75 -21.58
C ARG A 194 -25.60 -11.09 -22.18
N LYS A 195 -24.34 -11.15 -22.62
CA LYS A 195 -23.70 -12.37 -23.09
C LYS A 195 -22.86 -13.08 -22.02
N GLY A 196 -22.84 -12.54 -20.80
CA GLY A 196 -21.97 -13.06 -19.75
C GLY A 196 -20.50 -12.74 -19.95
N LEU A 197 -20.14 -11.85 -20.88
CA LEU A 197 -18.76 -11.59 -21.25
C LEU A 197 -18.10 -10.59 -20.32
N VAL A 198 -17.01 -11.02 -19.69
CA VAL A 198 -16.15 -10.19 -18.81
C VAL A 198 -14.71 -10.25 -19.29
N ARG A 199 -13.96 -9.18 -19.01
CA ARG A 199 -12.53 -9.10 -19.23
C ARG A 199 -11.81 -9.24 -17.91
N ILE A 200 -10.86 -10.19 -17.83
CA ILE A 200 -10.02 -10.41 -16.66
C ILE A 200 -8.60 -10.03 -17.02
N THR A 201 -7.96 -9.18 -16.19
CA THR A 201 -6.55 -8.81 -16.33
C THR A 201 -5.76 -9.30 -15.13
N ASN A 202 -4.70 -10.05 -15.38
CA ASN A 202 -3.74 -10.49 -14.38
C ASN A 202 -2.69 -9.40 -14.13
N ARG A 203 -2.77 -8.72 -12.99
CA ARG A 203 -1.83 -7.67 -12.55
C ARG A 203 -0.70 -8.21 -11.64
N TYR A 204 -0.68 -9.51 -11.35
CA TYR A 204 0.46 -10.11 -10.65
C TYR A 204 1.72 -10.00 -11.50
N ALA A 205 2.87 -9.81 -10.83
CA ALA A 205 4.17 -9.76 -11.51
C ALA A 205 4.76 -11.16 -11.76
N PHE A 206 4.38 -12.18 -10.95
CA PHE A 206 5.07 -13.47 -10.93
C PHE A 206 4.14 -14.69 -10.86
N ARG A 207 2.81 -14.53 -10.96
CA ARG A 207 1.85 -15.62 -10.76
C ARG A 207 0.94 -15.82 -11.95
N ASN A 208 0.80 -17.06 -12.39
CA ASN A 208 -0.27 -17.47 -13.30
C ASN A 208 -1.56 -17.63 -12.50
N LEU A 209 -2.67 -17.11 -13.03
CA LEU A 209 -3.96 -17.18 -12.33
C LEU A 209 -4.50 -18.60 -12.27
N ASP A 210 -4.44 -19.33 -13.37
CA ASP A 210 -4.96 -20.70 -13.49
C ASP A 210 -4.20 -21.74 -12.65
N GLU A 211 -2.94 -21.48 -12.32
CA GLU A 211 -2.12 -22.36 -11.48
C GLU A 211 -2.18 -22.01 -9.98
N THR A 212 -2.56 -20.76 -9.67
CA THR A 212 -2.44 -20.23 -8.31
C THR A 212 -3.78 -20.08 -7.61
N PHE A 213 -4.85 -19.85 -8.36
CA PHE A 213 -6.14 -19.46 -7.81
C PHE A 213 -7.28 -20.36 -8.29
N TYR A 214 -8.21 -20.54 -7.39
CA TYR A 214 -9.54 -21.06 -7.67
C TYR A 214 -10.49 -19.87 -7.87
N ALA A 215 -11.25 -19.88 -8.94
CA ALA A 215 -12.15 -18.78 -9.28
C ALA A 215 -13.62 -19.20 -9.21
N THR A 216 -14.44 -18.35 -8.63
CA THR A 216 -15.90 -18.48 -8.62
C THR A 216 -16.55 -17.17 -9.01
N TYR A 217 -17.74 -17.24 -9.57
CA TYR A 217 -18.58 -16.07 -9.77
C TYR A 217 -19.95 -16.27 -9.13
N ARG A 218 -20.57 -15.15 -8.78
CA ARG A 218 -21.90 -15.09 -8.20
C ARG A 218 -22.75 -14.11 -8.99
N VAL A 219 -23.96 -14.55 -9.34
CA VAL A 219 -24.98 -13.68 -9.93
C VAL A 219 -26.01 -13.36 -8.85
N THR A 220 -26.37 -12.10 -8.71
CA THR A 220 -27.40 -11.63 -7.79
C THR A 220 -28.47 -10.86 -8.56
N THR A 221 -29.72 -11.00 -8.16
CA THR A 221 -30.84 -10.22 -8.65
C THR A 221 -31.52 -9.55 -7.45
N GLU A 222 -31.67 -8.24 -7.49
CA GLU A 222 -32.26 -7.43 -6.40
C GLU A 222 -31.65 -7.72 -5.01
N GLY A 223 -30.33 -7.96 -4.99
CA GLY A 223 -29.60 -8.30 -3.76
C GLY A 223 -29.72 -9.77 -3.33
N LEU A 224 -30.61 -10.56 -3.94
CA LEU A 224 -30.75 -11.99 -3.67
C LEU A 224 -29.80 -12.81 -4.54
N ARG A 225 -29.21 -13.85 -3.94
CA ARG A 225 -28.33 -14.77 -4.67
C ARG A 225 -29.15 -15.61 -5.65
N ALA A 226 -28.92 -15.43 -6.95
CA ALA A 226 -29.53 -16.23 -7.99
C ALA A 226 -28.76 -17.53 -8.27
N LEU A 227 -27.43 -17.41 -8.42
CA LEU A 227 -26.52 -18.56 -8.58
C LEU A 227 -25.11 -18.27 -8.12
N GLN A 228 -24.34 -19.34 -7.92
CA GLN A 228 -22.88 -19.31 -7.77
C GLN A 228 -22.32 -20.50 -8.52
N ARG A 229 -21.26 -20.30 -9.28
CA ARG A 229 -20.57 -21.33 -10.06
C ARG A 229 -19.07 -21.16 -9.99
N ASP A 230 -18.39 -22.25 -10.25
CA ASP A 230 -16.95 -22.25 -10.47
C ASP A 230 -16.66 -21.66 -11.85
N LEU A 231 -15.54 -20.99 -11.97
CA LEU A 231 -15.03 -20.44 -13.21
C LEU A 231 -13.70 -21.13 -13.55
N GLU A 232 -13.67 -21.85 -14.65
CA GLU A 232 -12.42 -22.37 -15.18
C GLU A 232 -11.65 -21.23 -15.84
N LEU A 233 -10.48 -20.92 -15.28
CA LEU A 233 -9.61 -19.90 -15.84
C LEU A 233 -8.88 -20.42 -17.08
N PRO A 234 -8.68 -19.59 -18.11
CA PRO A 234 -7.90 -19.97 -19.29
C PRO A 234 -6.50 -20.43 -18.93
N LYS A 235 -6.02 -21.53 -19.50
CA LYS A 235 -4.68 -22.06 -19.23
C LYS A 235 -3.57 -21.10 -19.66
N GLY A 236 -2.49 -21.05 -18.86
CA GLY A 236 -1.34 -20.20 -19.10
C GLY A 236 -1.69 -18.71 -18.94
N PHE A 237 -2.56 -18.36 -17.98
CA PHE A 237 -2.97 -16.99 -17.72
C PHE A 237 -1.91 -16.25 -16.91
N GLY A 238 -0.79 -15.93 -17.56
CA GLY A 238 0.41 -15.36 -16.97
C GLY A 238 0.32 -13.87 -16.61
N PRO A 239 1.37 -13.34 -15.96
CA PRO A 239 1.49 -11.95 -15.58
C PRO A 239 1.26 -10.97 -16.74
N GLY A 240 0.54 -9.87 -16.46
CA GLY A 240 0.25 -8.81 -17.42
C GLY A 240 -0.74 -9.18 -18.54
N GLN A 241 -1.19 -10.43 -18.59
CA GLN A 241 -2.14 -10.85 -19.63
C GLN A 241 -3.57 -10.40 -19.31
N THR A 242 -4.34 -10.19 -20.39
CA THR A 242 -5.77 -9.91 -20.35
C THR A 242 -6.51 -10.96 -21.20
N ARG A 243 -7.58 -11.52 -20.68
CA ARG A 243 -8.42 -12.51 -21.35
C ARG A 243 -9.89 -12.16 -21.22
N GLU A 244 -10.67 -12.41 -22.25
CA GLU A 244 -12.13 -12.38 -22.15
C GLU A 244 -12.65 -13.78 -21.80
N VAL A 245 -13.58 -13.83 -20.87
CA VAL A 245 -14.14 -15.06 -20.33
C VAL A 245 -15.65 -14.93 -20.29
N GLU A 246 -16.34 -15.98 -20.71
CA GLU A 246 -17.79 -16.05 -20.69
C GLU A 246 -18.28 -16.69 -19.39
N LEU A 247 -19.20 -16.00 -18.72
CA LEU A 247 -19.88 -16.47 -17.50
C LEU A 247 -21.26 -17.01 -17.90
N GLU A 248 -21.50 -18.25 -17.58
CA GLU A 248 -22.79 -18.89 -17.89
C GLU A 248 -23.83 -18.56 -16.80
N TYR A 249 -24.83 -17.77 -17.13
CA TYR A 249 -25.96 -17.51 -16.25
C TYR A 249 -27.24 -17.21 -17.06
N PRO A 250 -28.43 -17.59 -16.54
CA PRO A 250 -29.68 -17.24 -17.19
C PRO A 250 -29.85 -15.71 -17.12
N LEU A 251 -30.17 -15.10 -18.25
CA LEU A 251 -30.61 -13.72 -18.26
C LEU A 251 -31.85 -13.56 -17.38
N PRO A 252 -32.00 -12.46 -16.62
CA PRO A 252 -33.24 -12.18 -15.93
C PRO A 252 -34.38 -12.18 -16.95
N ILE A 253 -35.45 -12.95 -16.69
CA ILE A 253 -36.67 -12.84 -17.44
C ILE A 253 -37.18 -11.43 -17.16
N ALA A 254 -37.25 -10.60 -18.21
CA ALA A 254 -37.86 -9.30 -18.10
C ALA A 254 -39.31 -9.51 -17.65
N GLY A 255 -39.60 -9.10 -16.42
CA GLY A 255 -40.97 -9.02 -15.93
C GLY A 255 -41.67 -7.78 -16.46
#